data_b1ffd2f33685f28a83d3ef072a32d1f9
#
_entry.id   b1ffd2f33685f28a83d3ef072a32d1f9
#
_cell.length_a   1.000
_cell.length_b   1.000
_cell.length_c   1.000
_cell.angle_alpha   90.00
_cell.angle_beta   90.00
_cell.angle_gamma   90.00
#
_symmetry.space_group_name_H-M   'P 1'
#
loop_
_entity.id
_entity.type
_entity.pdbx_description
1 polymer ?
#
loop_
_entity_poly.entity_id
_entity_poly.type
_entity_poly.pdbx_seq_one_letter_code
_entity_poly.pdbx_strand_id
1 'polypeptide(L)'
;MDNRVSPQNSLVSVQDLSFSRGNKKIFDDISLEFERGKVTAIMGPSGTGKTTLLKLIGGQLFPEQGSITVDGLNVHRLRRSELYDLRKRMGMLFQSGALLTDMSVFDNVAFPLREHTHLPESMIRTLVLMKLQAVGLRGARNLMPNELSGGMARRIALARAIALDPMMIMYDEPFTGQDPISKGALVHLIKSLNTILGLTSIIVSHDVQETAAIADYIYVISEGKIVGQGTPKEIEQSDSDWVQQFMTGAADGPAHFHYPAKDYVDDLLSTSKRY
;
A
#
# COMPACT_ATOMS: atom_id res chain seq x y z
N MET A 1 5.59 -26.99 -8.22
CA MET A 1 4.17 -26.92 -7.77
C MET A 1 3.73 -25.50 -8.02
N ASP A 2 2.66 -25.30 -8.77
CA ASP A 2 2.18 -23.98 -9.17
C ASP A 2 1.63 -23.26 -7.93
N ASN A 3 2.39 -22.31 -7.39
CA ASN A 3 2.09 -21.57 -6.16
C ASN A 3 1.14 -20.37 -6.42
N ARG A 4 0.36 -20.42 -7.50
CA ARG A 4 -0.64 -19.39 -7.77
C ARG A 4 -1.71 -19.42 -6.71
N VAL A 5 -2.00 -18.24 -6.14
CA VAL A 5 -3.11 -18.05 -5.19
C VAL A 5 -4.40 -18.57 -5.82
N SER A 6 -5.09 -19.46 -5.13
CA SER A 6 -6.35 -20.02 -5.66
C SER A 6 -7.42 -18.92 -5.61
N PRO A 7 -8.17 -18.68 -6.70
CA PRO A 7 -9.22 -17.66 -6.75
C PRO A 7 -10.28 -17.81 -5.64
N GLN A 8 -10.45 -19.01 -5.09
CA GLN A 8 -11.43 -19.30 -4.04
C GLN A 8 -11.07 -18.73 -2.66
N ASN A 9 -9.79 -18.38 -2.42
CA ASN A 9 -9.32 -17.84 -1.14
C ASN A 9 -8.89 -16.36 -1.22
N SER A 10 -9.03 -15.73 -2.39
CA SER A 10 -8.67 -14.31 -2.58
C SER A 10 -9.70 -13.39 -1.93
N LEU A 11 -9.21 -12.41 -1.16
CA LEU A 11 -10.02 -11.29 -0.67
C LEU A 11 -10.18 -10.22 -1.74
N VAL A 12 -9.09 -9.94 -2.48
CA VAL A 12 -9.09 -8.99 -3.59
C VAL A 12 -8.55 -9.71 -4.82
N SER A 13 -9.28 -9.61 -5.94
CA SER A 13 -8.87 -10.10 -7.24
C SER A 13 -8.90 -8.95 -8.25
N VAL A 14 -7.81 -8.76 -8.95
CA VAL A 14 -7.65 -7.82 -10.06
C VAL A 14 -7.46 -8.65 -11.32
N GLN A 15 -8.32 -8.45 -12.33
CA GLN A 15 -8.30 -9.24 -13.56
C GLN A 15 -8.20 -8.33 -14.78
N ASP A 16 -7.19 -8.61 -15.63
CA ASP A 16 -6.95 -7.99 -16.93
C ASP A 16 -7.00 -6.45 -16.88
N LEU A 17 -6.43 -5.89 -15.80
CA LEU A 17 -6.51 -4.49 -15.47
C LEU A 17 -5.64 -3.66 -16.40
N SER A 18 -6.27 -2.74 -17.14
CA SER A 18 -5.61 -1.67 -17.89
C SER A 18 -6.08 -0.31 -17.41
N PHE A 19 -5.11 0.59 -17.22
CA PHE A 19 -5.38 1.95 -16.74
C PHE A 19 -4.34 2.94 -17.25
N SER A 20 -4.80 4.08 -17.76
CA SER A 20 -3.94 5.19 -18.19
C SER A 20 -4.22 6.47 -17.40
N ARG A 21 -3.26 7.35 -17.32
CA ARG A 21 -3.41 8.69 -16.77
C ARG A 21 -3.00 9.72 -17.82
N GLY A 22 -3.97 10.31 -18.47
CA GLY A 22 -3.74 11.07 -19.70
C GLY A 22 -3.18 10.14 -20.78
N ASN A 23 -2.07 10.52 -21.40
CA ASN A 23 -1.44 9.72 -22.45
C ASN A 23 -0.47 8.63 -21.93
N LYS A 24 -0.28 8.56 -20.59
CA LYS A 24 0.66 7.60 -19.98
C LYS A 24 -0.09 6.36 -19.53
N LYS A 25 0.20 5.20 -20.13
CA LYS A 25 -0.27 3.91 -19.66
C LYS A 25 0.42 3.58 -18.32
N ILE A 26 -0.37 3.31 -17.29
CA ILE A 26 0.10 2.99 -15.93
C ILE A 26 0.07 1.49 -15.71
N PHE A 27 -0.99 0.82 -16.16
CA PHE A 27 -1.13 -0.64 -16.13
C PHE A 27 -1.56 -1.12 -17.50
N ASP A 28 -0.99 -2.25 -17.92
CA ASP A 28 -1.19 -2.89 -19.20
C ASP A 28 -1.47 -4.37 -18.98
N ASP A 29 -2.75 -4.71 -18.88
CA ASP A 29 -3.24 -6.09 -18.77
C ASP A 29 -2.62 -6.86 -17.59
N ILE A 30 -2.72 -6.29 -16.36
CA ILE A 30 -2.21 -6.93 -15.16
C ILE A 30 -3.31 -7.68 -14.39
N SER A 31 -2.96 -8.86 -13.87
CA SER A 31 -3.83 -9.64 -12.99
C SER A 31 -3.11 -9.97 -11.69
N LEU A 32 -3.77 -9.74 -10.54
CA LEU A 32 -3.21 -9.86 -9.20
C LEU A 32 -4.24 -10.51 -8.27
N GLU A 33 -3.76 -11.38 -7.39
CA GLU A 33 -4.59 -12.00 -6.36
C GLU A 33 -4.04 -11.72 -4.96
N PHE A 34 -4.91 -11.34 -4.04
CA PHE A 34 -4.57 -11.04 -2.65
C PHE A 34 -5.29 -12.00 -1.72
N GLU A 35 -4.55 -12.95 -1.18
CA GLU A 35 -5.08 -14.00 -0.34
C GLU A 35 -5.53 -13.48 1.03
N ARG A 36 -6.65 -14.01 1.53
CA ARG A 36 -7.19 -13.66 2.85
C ARG A 36 -6.20 -13.99 3.97
N GLY A 37 -6.07 -13.05 4.91
CA GLY A 37 -5.20 -13.22 6.09
C GLY A 37 -3.71 -13.17 5.80
N LYS A 38 -3.30 -12.88 4.55
CA LYS A 38 -1.91 -12.80 4.13
C LYS A 38 -1.44 -11.35 3.95
N VAL A 39 -0.14 -11.18 4.02
CA VAL A 39 0.55 -9.94 3.66
C VAL A 39 1.05 -10.06 2.23
N THR A 40 0.43 -9.35 1.31
CA THR A 40 0.89 -9.27 -0.09
C THR A 40 1.52 -7.91 -0.35
N ALA A 41 2.74 -7.93 -0.87
CA ALA A 41 3.46 -6.72 -1.23
C ALA A 41 3.41 -6.45 -2.73
N ILE A 42 3.29 -5.17 -3.09
CA ILE A 42 3.45 -4.67 -4.45
C ILE A 42 4.67 -3.76 -4.44
N MET A 43 5.71 -4.21 -5.09
CA MET A 43 7.01 -3.54 -5.13
C MET A 43 7.30 -3.01 -6.53
N GLY A 44 8.24 -2.09 -6.62
CA GLY A 44 8.69 -1.53 -7.88
C GLY A 44 9.17 -0.09 -7.73
N PRO A 45 9.84 0.47 -8.75
CA PRO A 45 10.34 1.84 -8.74
C PRO A 45 9.26 2.89 -8.46
N SER A 46 9.68 4.09 -8.06
CA SER A 46 8.76 5.22 -7.88
C SER A 46 8.08 5.58 -9.21
N GLY A 47 6.79 5.91 -9.14
CA GLY A 47 6.02 6.30 -10.34
C GLY A 47 5.47 5.15 -11.20
N THR A 48 5.62 3.88 -10.79
CA THR A 48 5.05 2.70 -11.47
C THR A 48 3.54 2.50 -11.25
N GLY A 49 2.89 3.39 -10.48
CA GLY A 49 1.43 3.32 -10.28
C GLY A 49 0.98 2.60 -9.02
N LYS A 50 1.85 2.21 -8.09
CA LYS A 50 1.50 1.47 -6.87
C LYS A 50 0.36 2.12 -6.07
N THR A 51 0.47 3.41 -5.75
CA THR A 51 -0.62 4.18 -5.11
C THR A 51 -1.89 4.23 -5.98
N THR A 52 -1.74 4.25 -7.32
CA THR A 52 -2.87 4.22 -8.25
C THR A 52 -3.65 2.91 -8.14
N LEU A 53 -2.95 1.78 -7.97
CA LEU A 53 -3.59 0.49 -7.77
C LEU A 53 -4.42 0.46 -6.48
N LEU A 54 -3.90 0.99 -5.37
CA LEU A 54 -4.69 1.12 -4.13
C LEU A 54 -5.95 1.97 -4.33
N LYS A 55 -5.86 3.06 -5.11
CA LYS A 55 -7.03 3.90 -5.44
C LYS A 55 -8.05 3.18 -6.32
N LEU A 56 -7.61 2.33 -7.22
CA LEU A 56 -8.48 1.48 -8.04
C LEU A 56 -9.17 0.42 -7.18
N ILE A 57 -8.44 -0.27 -6.29
CA ILE A 57 -9.00 -1.24 -5.33
C ILE A 57 -10.01 -0.56 -4.40
N GLY A 58 -9.73 0.66 -3.94
CA GLY A 58 -10.65 1.46 -3.12
C GLY A 58 -11.82 2.10 -3.89
N GLY A 59 -11.92 1.87 -5.21
CA GLY A 59 -12.98 2.44 -6.05
C GLY A 59 -12.93 3.97 -6.18
N GLN A 60 -11.78 4.60 -5.96
CA GLN A 60 -11.59 6.04 -6.15
C GLN A 60 -11.28 6.38 -7.62
N LEU A 61 -10.75 5.41 -8.36
CA LEU A 61 -10.49 5.49 -9.79
C LEU A 61 -11.19 4.33 -10.49
N PHE A 62 -11.48 4.49 -11.77
CA PHE A 62 -12.12 3.47 -12.60
C PHE A 62 -11.11 2.95 -13.62
N PRO A 63 -10.99 1.62 -13.81
CA PRO A 63 -10.15 1.05 -14.85
C PRO A 63 -10.72 1.32 -16.25
N GLU A 64 -9.85 1.35 -17.27
CA GLU A 64 -10.27 1.39 -18.67
C GLU A 64 -10.75 0.02 -19.13
N GLN A 65 -10.06 -1.04 -18.68
CA GLN A 65 -10.41 -2.43 -18.94
C GLN A 65 -10.15 -3.29 -17.71
N GLY A 66 -10.74 -4.46 -17.70
CA GLY A 66 -10.61 -5.40 -16.61
C GLY A 66 -11.61 -5.17 -15.46
N SER A 67 -11.39 -5.84 -14.35
CA SER A 67 -12.26 -5.75 -13.19
C SER A 67 -11.49 -5.91 -11.89
N ILE A 68 -12.02 -5.32 -10.82
CA ILE A 68 -11.52 -5.50 -9.45
C ILE A 68 -12.67 -5.97 -8.57
N THR A 69 -12.46 -7.09 -7.91
CA THR A 69 -13.40 -7.60 -6.90
C THR A 69 -12.77 -7.55 -5.52
N VAL A 70 -13.56 -7.16 -4.53
CA VAL A 70 -13.19 -7.18 -3.12
C VAL A 70 -14.28 -7.92 -2.37
N ASP A 71 -13.92 -8.98 -1.66
CA ASP A 71 -14.86 -9.86 -0.94
C ASP A 71 -16.01 -10.35 -1.84
N GLY A 72 -15.68 -10.71 -3.10
CA GLY A 72 -16.64 -11.16 -4.12
C GLY A 72 -17.46 -10.04 -4.78
N LEU A 73 -17.32 -8.79 -4.34
CA LEU A 73 -18.05 -7.64 -4.88
C LEU A 73 -17.22 -6.91 -5.94
N ASN A 74 -17.76 -6.74 -7.15
CA ASN A 74 -17.09 -5.93 -8.18
C ASN A 74 -17.17 -4.44 -7.80
N VAL A 75 -16.04 -3.87 -7.39
CA VAL A 75 -15.93 -2.52 -6.80
C VAL A 75 -16.52 -1.45 -7.70
N HIS A 76 -16.30 -1.55 -9.00
CA HIS A 76 -16.69 -0.52 -9.99
C HIS A 76 -18.13 -0.65 -10.50
N ARG A 77 -18.84 -1.70 -10.07
CA ARG A 77 -20.27 -1.91 -10.34
C ARG A 77 -21.17 -1.61 -9.15
N LEU A 78 -20.58 -1.32 -7.99
CA LEU A 78 -21.33 -1.01 -6.78
C LEU A 78 -22.00 0.36 -6.89
N ARG A 79 -23.20 0.45 -6.35
CA ARG A 79 -23.85 1.75 -6.10
C ARG A 79 -23.10 2.50 -5.01
N ARG A 80 -23.25 3.82 -4.98
CA ARG A 80 -22.52 4.68 -4.03
C ARG A 80 -22.64 4.22 -2.57
N SER A 81 -23.83 3.86 -2.11
CA SER A 81 -24.08 3.36 -0.74
C SER A 81 -23.32 2.05 -0.49
N GLU A 82 -23.38 1.10 -1.42
CA GLU A 82 -22.70 -0.19 -1.30
C GLU A 82 -21.19 -0.03 -1.28
N LEU A 83 -20.65 0.89 -2.09
CA LEU A 83 -19.23 1.23 -2.09
C LEU A 83 -18.79 1.86 -0.75
N TYR A 84 -19.64 2.72 -0.14
CA TYR A 84 -19.36 3.26 1.19
C TYR A 84 -19.35 2.16 2.26
N ASP A 85 -20.27 1.21 2.22
CA ASP A 85 -20.31 0.09 3.16
C ASP A 85 -19.10 -0.85 2.98
N LEU A 86 -18.67 -1.09 1.75
CA LEU A 86 -17.43 -1.82 1.48
C LEU A 86 -16.21 -1.10 2.07
N ARG A 87 -16.10 0.22 1.86
CA ARG A 87 -14.97 1.04 2.35
C ARG A 87 -14.86 1.07 3.88
N LYS A 88 -15.96 0.98 4.63
CA LYS A 88 -15.93 0.84 6.10
C LYS A 88 -15.18 -0.41 6.56
N ARG A 89 -15.16 -1.45 5.71
CA ARG A 89 -14.47 -2.71 5.96
C ARG A 89 -13.03 -2.73 5.44
N MET A 90 -12.53 -1.59 4.92
CA MET A 90 -11.19 -1.43 4.35
C MET A 90 -10.45 -0.33 5.09
N GLY A 91 -9.34 -0.66 5.75
CA GLY A 91 -8.45 0.34 6.34
C GLY A 91 -7.46 0.87 5.30
N MET A 92 -7.00 2.11 5.47
CA MET A 92 -5.92 2.67 4.67
C MET A 92 -4.95 3.48 5.52
N LEU A 93 -3.66 3.15 5.38
CA LEU A 93 -2.56 3.93 5.91
C LEU A 93 -1.88 4.68 4.77
N PHE A 94 -2.05 5.99 4.76
CA PHE A 94 -1.42 6.87 3.76
C PHE A 94 0.05 7.15 4.10
N GLN A 95 0.84 7.45 3.10
CA GLN A 95 2.25 7.79 3.22
C GLN A 95 2.54 8.92 4.22
N SER A 96 1.70 9.95 4.29
CA SER A 96 1.81 11.05 5.26
C SER A 96 1.16 10.76 6.62
N GLY A 97 0.54 9.58 6.79
CA GLY A 97 -0.37 9.28 7.91
C GLY A 97 -1.71 10.01 7.81
N ALA A 98 -1.79 11.16 7.16
CA ALA A 98 -3.00 11.96 6.92
C ALA A 98 -3.85 12.16 8.19
N LEU A 99 -3.23 12.47 9.33
CA LEU A 99 -3.96 12.80 10.56
C LEU A 99 -4.70 14.14 10.39
N LEU A 100 -5.86 14.23 11.00
CA LEU A 100 -6.65 15.46 11.10
C LEU A 100 -5.93 16.39 12.09
N THR A 101 -5.41 17.51 11.58
CA THR A 101 -4.45 18.36 12.31
C THR A 101 -5.07 19.19 13.43
N ASP A 102 -6.38 19.39 13.37
CA ASP A 102 -7.22 20.09 14.32
C ASP A 102 -7.86 19.18 15.41
N MET A 103 -7.52 17.90 15.38
CA MET A 103 -8.03 16.88 16.30
C MET A 103 -6.90 16.25 17.10
N SER A 104 -7.17 15.95 18.39
CA SER A 104 -6.25 15.19 19.23
C SER A 104 -5.99 13.78 18.67
N VAL A 105 -4.97 13.11 19.19
CA VAL A 105 -4.71 11.69 18.92
C VAL A 105 -5.95 10.84 19.21
N PHE A 106 -6.61 11.08 20.34
CA PHE A 106 -7.82 10.39 20.71
C PHE A 106 -8.92 10.60 19.67
N ASP A 107 -9.18 11.83 19.28
CA ASP A 107 -10.25 12.18 18.35
C ASP A 107 -9.96 11.69 16.94
N ASN A 108 -8.71 11.68 16.50
CA ASN A 108 -8.31 11.06 15.24
C ASN A 108 -8.71 9.58 15.16
N VAL A 109 -8.50 8.81 16.24
CA VAL A 109 -8.87 7.38 16.29
C VAL A 109 -10.37 7.19 16.54
N ALA A 110 -11.01 8.10 17.28
CA ALA A 110 -12.44 8.06 17.54
C ALA A 110 -13.28 8.44 16.31
N PHE A 111 -12.74 9.27 15.42
CA PHE A 111 -13.45 9.84 14.28
C PHE A 111 -14.19 8.79 13.43
N PRO A 112 -13.55 7.69 12.94
CA PRO A 112 -14.27 6.68 12.19
C PRO A 112 -15.39 6.00 12.98
N LEU A 113 -15.21 5.80 14.28
CA LEU A 113 -16.23 5.18 15.14
C LEU A 113 -17.45 6.08 15.29
N ARG A 114 -17.26 7.39 15.52
CA ARG A 114 -18.35 8.36 15.61
C ARG A 114 -19.11 8.52 14.32
N GLU A 115 -18.40 8.57 13.17
CA GLU A 115 -19.00 8.76 11.86
C GLU A 115 -19.76 7.54 11.33
N HIS A 116 -19.32 6.33 11.70
CA HIS A 116 -19.80 5.11 11.05
C HIS A 116 -20.52 4.14 11.98
N THR A 117 -20.64 4.46 13.28
CA THR A 117 -21.35 3.62 14.26
C THR A 117 -22.31 4.46 15.10
N HIS A 118 -23.21 3.79 15.81
CA HIS A 118 -24.10 4.39 16.80
C HIS A 118 -23.68 4.02 18.23
N LEU A 119 -22.38 3.77 18.45
CA LEU A 119 -21.85 3.39 19.76
C LEU A 119 -21.89 4.59 20.73
N PRO A 120 -22.23 4.39 22.01
CA PRO A 120 -22.13 5.44 23.01
C PRO A 120 -20.65 5.82 23.25
N GLU A 121 -20.41 7.08 23.62
CA GLU A 121 -19.04 7.62 23.83
C GLU A 121 -18.20 6.82 24.83
N SER A 122 -18.83 6.20 25.84
CA SER A 122 -18.13 5.31 26.78
C SER A 122 -17.51 4.08 26.11
N MET A 123 -18.21 3.50 25.12
CA MET A 123 -17.70 2.38 24.32
C MET A 123 -16.64 2.85 23.33
N ILE A 124 -16.89 3.98 22.64
CA ILE A 124 -15.89 4.60 21.73
C ILE A 124 -14.59 4.86 22.48
N ARG A 125 -14.68 5.44 23.71
CA ARG A 125 -13.50 5.66 24.54
C ARG A 125 -12.73 4.37 24.81
N THR A 126 -13.41 3.31 25.14
CA THR A 126 -12.78 2.01 25.42
C THR A 126 -12.08 1.47 24.18
N LEU A 127 -12.76 1.44 23.02
CA LEU A 127 -12.20 0.98 21.75
C LEU A 127 -10.98 1.80 21.34
N VAL A 128 -11.07 3.13 21.42
CA VAL A 128 -9.94 4.02 21.09
C VAL A 128 -8.71 3.71 21.97
N LEU A 129 -8.90 3.54 23.27
CA LEU A 129 -7.80 3.21 24.18
C LEU A 129 -7.19 1.85 23.88
N MET A 130 -8.01 0.86 23.47
CA MET A 130 -7.53 -0.45 23.02
C MET A 130 -6.68 -0.33 21.72
N LYS A 131 -7.17 0.42 20.72
CA LYS A 131 -6.43 0.63 19.46
C LYS A 131 -5.14 1.40 19.69
N LEU A 132 -5.15 2.42 20.54
CA LEU A 132 -3.95 3.17 20.92
C LEU A 132 -2.96 2.30 21.73
N GLN A 133 -3.46 1.39 22.58
CA GLN A 133 -2.61 0.41 23.27
C GLN A 133 -1.96 -0.55 22.28
N ALA A 134 -2.68 -1.04 21.30
CA ALA A 134 -2.16 -1.94 20.27
C ALA A 134 -0.99 -1.35 19.50
N VAL A 135 -0.98 -0.02 19.27
CA VAL A 135 0.14 0.68 18.60
C VAL A 135 1.16 1.28 19.59
N GLY A 136 1.01 1.01 20.91
CA GLY A 136 1.94 1.45 21.94
C GLY A 136 1.87 2.95 22.29
N LEU A 137 0.77 3.64 21.95
CA LEU A 137 0.64 5.11 22.09
C LEU A 137 -0.54 5.56 22.91
N ARG A 138 -1.07 4.71 23.82
CA ARG A 138 -2.17 5.08 24.72
C ARG A 138 -1.86 6.32 25.58
N GLY A 139 -0.61 6.49 25.99
CA GLY A 139 -0.17 7.64 26.77
C GLY A 139 -0.20 8.97 26.01
N ALA A 140 -0.15 8.92 24.68
CA ALA A 140 -0.13 10.08 23.80
C ALA A 140 -1.54 10.58 23.42
N ARG A 141 -2.62 10.01 23.97
CA ARG A 141 -4.00 10.24 23.54
C ARG A 141 -4.44 11.71 23.50
N ASN A 142 -3.87 12.57 24.36
CA ASN A 142 -4.24 13.98 24.47
C ASN A 142 -3.35 14.89 23.60
N LEU A 143 -2.30 14.36 22.97
CA LEU A 143 -1.40 15.15 22.12
C LEU A 143 -2.10 15.54 20.81
N MET A 144 -1.65 16.65 20.25
CA MET A 144 -2.04 17.09 18.91
C MET A 144 -1.04 16.54 17.86
N PRO A 145 -1.43 16.40 16.58
CA PRO A 145 -0.55 15.89 15.54
C PRO A 145 0.79 16.61 15.40
N ASN A 146 0.86 17.91 15.66
CA ASN A 146 2.08 18.71 15.61
C ASN A 146 3.05 18.42 16.77
N GLU A 147 2.62 17.71 17.81
CA GLU A 147 3.45 17.30 18.95
C GLU A 147 4.04 15.90 18.75
N LEU A 148 3.73 15.24 17.62
CA LEU A 148 4.12 13.85 17.36
C LEU A 148 5.39 13.76 16.51
N SER A 149 6.24 12.77 16.80
CA SER A 149 7.25 12.34 15.83
C SER A 149 6.60 11.69 14.61
N GLY A 150 7.30 11.66 13.47
CA GLY A 150 6.79 11.00 12.25
C GLY A 150 6.40 9.54 12.46
N GLY A 151 7.19 8.79 13.25
CA GLY A 151 6.89 7.41 13.62
C GLY A 151 5.65 7.28 14.53
N MET A 152 5.46 8.21 15.48
CA MET A 152 4.25 8.28 16.29
C MET A 152 3.03 8.57 15.43
N ALA A 153 3.10 9.58 14.58
CA ALA A 153 2.00 9.96 13.69
C ALA A 153 1.53 8.78 12.80
N ARG A 154 2.48 7.99 12.24
CA ARG A 154 2.15 6.79 11.48
C ARG A 154 1.47 5.71 12.28
N ARG A 155 1.95 5.42 13.49
CA ARG A 155 1.33 4.43 14.37
C ARG A 155 -0.09 4.86 14.80
N ILE A 156 -0.33 6.14 15.01
CA ILE A 156 -1.67 6.67 15.30
C ILE A 156 -2.58 6.58 14.07
N ALA A 157 -2.07 6.90 12.88
CA ALA A 157 -2.81 6.71 11.63
C ALA A 157 -3.18 5.24 11.40
N LEU A 158 -2.30 4.31 11.81
CA LEU A 158 -2.61 2.88 11.79
C LEU A 158 -3.69 2.53 12.82
N ALA A 159 -3.63 3.06 14.05
CA ALA A 159 -4.70 2.88 15.05
C ALA A 159 -6.06 3.36 14.53
N ARG A 160 -6.08 4.50 13.81
CA ARG A 160 -7.29 5.00 13.14
C ARG A 160 -7.75 4.08 12.02
N ALA A 161 -6.83 3.56 11.21
CA ALA A 161 -7.17 2.65 10.10
C ALA A 161 -7.80 1.34 10.57
N ILE A 162 -7.44 0.85 11.78
CA ILE A 162 -8.03 -0.36 12.39
C ILE A 162 -9.20 -0.07 13.34
N ALA A 163 -9.67 1.17 13.43
CA ALA A 163 -10.70 1.54 14.43
C ALA A 163 -12.02 0.79 14.22
N LEU A 164 -12.40 0.54 12.97
CA LEU A 164 -13.66 -0.16 12.60
C LEU A 164 -13.48 -1.69 12.42
N ASP A 165 -12.39 -2.28 12.89
CA ASP A 165 -12.05 -3.70 12.69
C ASP A 165 -12.20 -4.15 11.21
N PRO A 166 -11.44 -3.53 10.28
CA PRO A 166 -11.57 -3.81 8.86
C PRO A 166 -11.12 -5.24 8.52
N MET A 167 -11.62 -5.79 7.41
CA MET A 167 -11.17 -7.11 6.89
C MET A 167 -9.80 -7.03 6.22
N MET A 168 -9.40 -5.84 5.77
CA MET A 168 -8.11 -5.60 5.13
C MET A 168 -7.57 -4.21 5.42
N ILE A 169 -6.25 -4.08 5.32
CA ILE A 169 -5.58 -2.77 5.35
C ILE A 169 -4.69 -2.64 4.12
N MET A 170 -4.80 -1.49 3.47
CA MET A 170 -3.91 -1.03 2.41
C MET A 170 -2.89 -0.07 2.99
N TYR A 171 -1.60 -0.31 2.75
CA TYR A 171 -0.48 0.50 3.22
C TYR A 171 0.18 1.16 2.02
N ASP A 172 0.16 2.48 1.98
CA ASP A 172 0.81 3.28 0.92
C ASP A 172 2.14 3.81 1.43
N GLU A 173 3.24 3.19 0.99
CA GLU A 173 4.63 3.54 1.35
C GLU A 173 4.84 3.70 2.88
N PRO A 174 4.52 2.68 3.69
CA PRO A 174 4.47 2.84 5.15
C PRO A 174 5.82 3.13 5.79
N PHE A 175 6.93 2.74 5.16
CA PHE A 175 8.28 2.83 5.74
C PHE A 175 9.04 4.09 5.33
N THR A 176 8.61 4.75 4.26
CA THR A 176 9.29 5.90 3.68
C THR A 176 9.46 7.06 4.65
N GLY A 177 10.69 7.61 4.74
CA GLY A 177 11.02 8.78 5.58
C GLY A 177 11.06 8.50 7.08
N GLN A 178 11.17 7.23 7.50
CA GLN A 178 11.30 6.85 8.90
C GLN A 178 12.74 6.47 9.24
N ASP A 179 13.12 6.71 10.50
CA ASP A 179 14.37 6.21 11.04
C ASP A 179 14.33 4.67 11.20
N PRO A 180 15.48 3.98 11.29
CA PRO A 180 15.53 2.52 11.35
C PRO A 180 14.75 1.90 12.51
N ILE A 181 14.72 2.56 13.68
CA ILE A 181 14.00 2.05 14.87
C ILE A 181 12.50 2.11 14.63
N SER A 182 12.03 3.25 14.13
CA SER A 182 10.60 3.45 13.78
C SER A 182 10.15 2.50 12.67
N LYS A 183 10.99 2.24 11.65
CA LYS A 183 10.73 1.23 10.61
C LYS A 183 10.57 -0.17 11.22
N GLY A 184 11.53 -0.61 12.03
CA GLY A 184 11.49 -1.91 12.70
C GLY A 184 10.24 -2.08 13.57
N ALA A 185 9.88 -1.05 14.34
CA ALA A 185 8.67 -1.06 15.15
C ALA A 185 7.40 -1.19 14.29
N LEU A 186 7.33 -0.50 13.15
CA LEU A 186 6.18 -0.55 12.25
C LEU A 186 6.09 -1.90 11.53
N VAL A 187 7.21 -2.47 11.08
CA VAL A 187 7.31 -3.83 10.51
C VAL A 187 6.72 -4.85 11.49
N HIS A 188 7.20 -4.84 12.75
CA HIS A 188 6.70 -5.74 13.79
C HIS A 188 5.19 -5.53 14.04
N LEU A 189 4.73 -4.28 14.07
CA LEU A 189 3.33 -3.94 14.32
C LEU A 189 2.41 -4.45 13.20
N ILE A 190 2.77 -4.22 11.93
CA ILE A 190 2.00 -4.71 10.77
C ILE A 190 1.90 -6.24 10.82
N LYS A 191 3.01 -6.93 11.05
CA LYS A 191 3.02 -8.39 11.15
C LYS A 191 2.16 -8.91 12.31
N SER A 192 2.27 -8.26 13.48
CA SER A 192 1.47 -8.62 14.66
C SER A 192 -0.02 -8.43 14.42
N LEU A 193 -0.43 -7.30 13.84
CA LEU A 193 -1.84 -7.03 13.51
C LEU A 193 -2.38 -8.05 12.50
N ASN A 194 -1.60 -8.37 11.45
CA ASN A 194 -1.99 -9.39 10.49
C ASN A 194 -2.20 -10.75 11.18
N THR A 195 -1.23 -11.20 12.00
CA THR A 195 -1.28 -12.51 12.65
C THR A 195 -2.37 -12.61 13.71
N ILE A 196 -2.51 -11.57 14.56
CA ILE A 196 -3.44 -11.61 15.71
C ILE A 196 -4.88 -11.38 15.28
N LEU A 197 -5.10 -10.45 14.34
CA LEU A 197 -6.45 -10.08 13.90
C LEU A 197 -6.89 -10.82 12.62
N GLY A 198 -6.01 -11.62 12.01
CA GLY A 198 -6.30 -12.30 10.73
C GLY A 198 -6.53 -11.34 9.58
N LEU A 199 -5.97 -10.12 9.65
CA LEU A 199 -6.18 -9.08 8.65
C LEU A 199 -5.48 -9.45 7.33
N THR A 200 -6.10 -9.13 6.21
CA THR A 200 -5.42 -9.11 4.92
C THR A 200 -4.66 -7.80 4.77
N SER A 201 -3.39 -7.85 4.41
CA SER A 201 -2.55 -6.67 4.27
C SER A 201 -2.04 -6.53 2.84
N ILE A 202 -2.29 -5.38 2.22
CA ILE A 202 -1.75 -5.00 0.91
C ILE A 202 -0.77 -3.87 1.13
N ILE A 203 0.52 -4.11 0.86
CA ILE A 203 1.58 -3.12 1.08
C ILE A 203 2.13 -2.69 -0.27
N VAL A 204 2.07 -1.40 -0.58
CA VAL A 204 2.84 -0.85 -1.70
C VAL A 204 4.07 -0.16 -1.16
N SER A 205 5.25 -0.54 -1.65
CA SER A 205 6.53 -0.02 -1.15
C SER A 205 7.66 -0.15 -2.17
N HIS A 206 8.66 0.70 -2.01
CA HIS A 206 9.99 0.56 -2.63
C HIS A 206 11.07 0.19 -1.59
N ASP A 207 10.72 0.12 -0.29
CA ASP A 207 11.62 -0.33 0.78
C ASP A 207 11.69 -1.87 0.77
N VAL A 208 12.72 -2.41 0.12
CA VAL A 208 12.84 -3.85 -0.17
C VAL A 208 12.96 -4.68 1.10
N GLN A 209 13.90 -4.33 1.99
CA GLN A 209 14.24 -5.15 3.16
C GLN A 209 13.07 -5.27 4.14
N GLU A 210 12.45 -4.14 4.51
CA GLU A 210 11.34 -4.11 5.45
C GLU A 210 10.11 -4.84 4.89
N THR A 211 9.87 -4.68 3.60
CA THR A 211 8.72 -5.29 2.93
C THR A 211 8.88 -6.80 2.80
N ALA A 212 10.04 -7.28 2.34
CA ALA A 212 10.34 -8.70 2.20
C ALA A 212 10.31 -9.45 3.54
N ALA A 213 10.68 -8.77 4.64
CA ALA A 213 10.68 -9.35 5.98
C ALA A 213 9.28 -9.74 6.50
N ILE A 214 8.22 -9.15 5.98
CA ILE A 214 6.84 -9.38 6.45
C ILE A 214 5.90 -9.94 5.39
N ALA A 215 6.24 -9.84 4.10
CA ALA A 215 5.39 -10.31 3.02
C ALA A 215 5.32 -11.84 2.96
N ASP A 216 4.12 -12.38 2.74
CA ASP A 216 3.92 -13.78 2.37
C ASP A 216 4.08 -13.96 0.84
N TYR A 217 3.71 -12.93 0.06
CA TYR A 217 3.80 -12.92 -1.39
C TYR A 217 4.15 -11.52 -1.91
N ILE A 218 4.90 -11.46 -3.01
CA ILE A 218 5.39 -10.21 -3.60
C ILE A 218 5.05 -10.19 -5.09
N TYR A 219 4.52 -9.08 -5.56
CA TYR A 219 4.46 -8.70 -6.97
C TYR A 219 5.44 -7.57 -7.22
N VAL A 220 6.28 -7.69 -8.24
CA VAL A 220 7.16 -6.61 -8.71
C VAL A 220 6.57 -6.03 -9.98
N ILE A 221 6.25 -4.73 -9.96
CA ILE A 221 5.63 -4.02 -11.09
C ILE A 221 6.65 -3.04 -11.68
N SER A 222 6.82 -3.12 -12.99
CA SER A 222 7.59 -2.17 -13.78
C SER A 222 6.93 -1.96 -15.13
N GLU A 223 7.00 -0.73 -15.67
CA GLU A 223 6.49 -0.36 -17.00
C GLU A 223 5.06 -0.83 -17.28
N GLY A 224 4.23 -0.80 -16.25
CA GLY A 224 2.82 -1.20 -16.34
C GLY A 224 2.57 -2.70 -16.35
N LYS A 225 3.60 -3.54 -16.14
CA LYS A 225 3.50 -5.01 -16.14
C LYS A 225 4.03 -5.62 -14.86
N ILE A 226 3.63 -6.86 -14.58
CA ILE A 226 4.22 -7.68 -13.53
C ILE A 226 5.50 -8.29 -14.11
N VAL A 227 6.67 -7.88 -13.59
CA VAL A 227 7.99 -8.36 -14.03
C VAL A 227 8.53 -9.49 -13.16
N GLY A 228 7.90 -9.72 -11.99
CA GLY A 228 8.20 -10.84 -11.10
C GLY A 228 7.12 -11.01 -10.05
N GLN A 229 6.92 -12.25 -9.61
CA GLN A 229 5.97 -12.57 -8.55
C GLN A 229 6.38 -13.86 -7.85
N GLY A 230 6.09 -13.97 -6.56
CA GLY A 230 6.39 -15.14 -5.76
C GLY A 230 6.53 -14.83 -4.28
N THR A 231 6.94 -15.83 -3.51
CA THR A 231 7.35 -15.63 -2.11
C THR A 231 8.63 -14.78 -2.05
N PRO A 232 8.98 -14.16 -0.91
CA PRO A 232 10.22 -13.41 -0.78
C PRO A 232 11.46 -14.20 -1.23
N LYS A 233 11.53 -15.50 -0.93
CA LYS A 233 12.65 -16.36 -1.35
C LYS A 233 12.71 -16.57 -2.86
N GLU A 234 11.56 -16.75 -3.51
CA GLU A 234 11.49 -16.92 -4.96
C GLU A 234 11.87 -15.62 -5.67
N ILE A 235 11.50 -14.46 -5.12
CA ILE A 235 11.90 -13.15 -5.64
C ILE A 235 13.40 -12.91 -5.48
N GLU A 236 14.01 -13.26 -4.34
CA GLU A 236 15.46 -13.17 -4.11
C GLU A 236 16.26 -14.06 -5.09
N GLN A 237 15.70 -15.20 -5.48
CA GLN A 237 16.30 -16.18 -6.39
C GLN A 237 15.86 -16.03 -7.85
N SER A 238 15.18 -14.95 -8.18
CA SER A 238 14.65 -14.71 -9.53
C SER A 238 15.79 -14.52 -10.54
N ASP A 239 15.69 -15.17 -11.69
CA ASP A 239 16.61 -14.98 -12.83
C ASP A 239 16.31 -13.71 -13.64
N SER A 240 15.27 -12.96 -13.29
CA SER A 240 14.91 -11.72 -13.98
C SER A 240 15.87 -10.59 -13.62
N ASP A 241 16.59 -10.06 -14.60
CA ASP A 241 17.50 -8.93 -14.41
C ASP A 241 16.79 -7.71 -13.80
N TRP A 242 15.53 -7.48 -14.13
CA TRP A 242 14.69 -6.42 -13.56
C TRP A 242 14.44 -6.60 -12.07
N VAL A 243 14.08 -7.82 -11.69
CA VAL A 243 13.83 -8.17 -10.28
C VAL A 243 15.14 -8.04 -9.51
N GLN A 244 16.24 -8.58 -10.03
CA GLN A 244 17.56 -8.53 -9.40
C GLN A 244 18.05 -7.08 -9.24
N GLN A 245 17.95 -6.26 -10.27
CA GLN A 245 18.32 -4.85 -10.19
C GLN A 245 17.51 -4.11 -9.11
N PHE A 246 16.20 -4.33 -9.07
CA PHE A 246 15.34 -3.68 -8.08
C PHE A 246 15.64 -4.16 -6.65
N MET A 247 15.82 -5.48 -6.45
CA MET A 247 16.05 -6.06 -5.13
C MET A 247 17.41 -5.69 -4.55
N THR A 248 18.43 -5.56 -5.39
CA THR A 248 19.82 -5.23 -4.98
C THR A 248 20.12 -3.74 -5.01
N GLY A 249 19.32 -2.94 -5.72
CA GLY A 249 19.57 -1.51 -5.95
C GLY A 249 20.76 -1.28 -6.91
N ALA A 250 21.08 -2.23 -7.79
CA ALA A 250 22.18 -2.12 -8.74
C ALA A 250 21.98 -0.94 -9.68
N ALA A 251 23.04 -0.15 -9.93
CA ALA A 251 22.99 1.01 -10.83
C ALA A 251 22.83 0.59 -12.29
N ASP A 252 23.45 -0.55 -12.66
CA ASP A 252 23.40 -1.11 -14.02
C ASP A 252 22.32 -2.19 -14.10
N GLY A 253 21.58 -2.18 -15.21
CA GLY A 253 20.51 -3.14 -15.45
C GLY A 253 19.44 -2.62 -16.41
N PRO A 254 18.30 -3.32 -16.53
CA PRO A 254 17.21 -2.93 -17.43
C PRO A 254 16.61 -1.54 -17.16
N ALA A 255 16.59 -1.10 -15.88
CA ALA A 255 16.24 0.28 -15.53
C ALA A 255 17.47 1.18 -15.76
N HIS A 256 17.46 1.89 -16.90
CA HIS A 256 18.56 2.75 -17.25
C HIS A 256 18.68 3.97 -16.33
N PHE A 257 19.92 4.27 -15.91
CA PHE A 257 20.23 5.50 -15.14
C PHE A 257 20.05 6.75 -16.01
N HIS A 258 20.44 6.67 -17.30
CA HIS A 258 20.34 7.80 -18.21
C HIS A 258 18.95 7.88 -18.86
N TYR A 259 18.37 9.08 -18.87
CA TYR A 259 17.21 9.36 -19.69
C TYR A 259 17.59 9.21 -21.19
N PRO A 260 16.74 8.58 -22.02
CA PRO A 260 17.06 8.42 -23.45
C PRO A 260 17.40 9.74 -24.11
N ALA A 261 18.60 9.82 -24.69
CA ALA A 261 19.12 10.97 -25.39
C ALA A 261 19.91 10.49 -26.65
N LYS A 262 20.23 11.41 -27.52
CA LYS A 262 21.19 11.16 -28.61
C LYS A 262 22.56 10.84 -28.00
N ASP A 263 23.45 10.25 -28.83
CA ASP A 263 24.83 10.06 -28.40
C ASP A 263 25.44 11.38 -27.89
N TYR A 264 26.10 11.33 -26.75
CA TYR A 264 26.61 12.52 -26.06
C TYR A 264 27.64 13.28 -26.93
N VAL A 265 28.47 12.58 -27.68
CA VAL A 265 29.46 13.19 -28.55
C VAL A 265 28.78 13.88 -29.74
N ASP A 266 27.75 13.23 -30.31
CA ASP A 266 26.97 13.81 -31.40
C ASP A 266 26.22 15.07 -30.93
N ASP A 267 25.68 15.07 -29.72
CA ASP A 267 24.98 16.21 -29.15
C ASP A 267 25.93 17.37 -28.82
N LEU A 268 27.14 17.08 -28.35
CA LEU A 268 28.18 18.07 -28.09
C LEU A 268 28.74 18.69 -29.38
N LEU A 269 28.92 17.87 -30.44
CA LEU A 269 29.54 18.30 -31.69
C LEU A 269 28.53 18.86 -32.68
N SER A 270 27.22 18.61 -32.46
CA SER A 270 26.18 19.24 -33.27
C SER A 270 26.17 20.74 -32.97
N THR A 271 26.85 21.51 -33.83
CA THR A 271 26.88 22.98 -33.80
C THR A 271 25.45 23.50 -33.65
N SER A 272 25.20 24.22 -32.58
CA SER A 272 23.95 24.83 -32.16
C SER A 272 23.18 25.47 -33.31
N LYS A 273 22.08 24.87 -33.74
CA LYS A 273 20.94 25.67 -34.22
C LYS A 273 20.19 26.12 -32.99
N ARG A 274 20.23 27.45 -32.79
CA ARG A 274 19.62 28.21 -31.69
C ARG A 274 18.22 27.69 -31.40
N TYR A 275 17.96 27.55 -30.11
CA TYR A 275 16.63 27.51 -29.53
C TYR A 275 15.92 28.85 -29.71
#